data_0c60e854b2df13450d53ddbd593d5734
#
_entry.id   0c60e854b2df13450d53ddbd593d5734
#
_cell.length_a   1.000
_cell.length_b   1.000
_cell.length_c   1.000
_cell.angle_alpha   90.00
_cell.angle_beta   90.00
_cell.angle_gamma   90.00
#
_symmetry.space_group_name_H-M   'P 1'
#
loop_
_entity.id
_entity.type
_entity.pdbx_description
1 polymer ?
#
loop_
_entity_poly.entity_id
_entity_poly.type
_entity_poly.pdbx_seq_one_letter_code
_entity_poly.pdbx_strand_id
1 'polypeptide(L)'
;MHEFTSEVEELAKAVMEYSLARLKSDPPLDGPRSEADLYAELGNTITAAGLGGKETLKVFTETLALACISTDHPRNLAFIPSAPSEYSNLFDLVVGASSLYGGSWQEGAGAVFAENQAIKWLIDIAGLPSSAGGVFVQGGTMGNLSALVVARDQARKTHPDTERWVIACSAESHSSITSAAHVMDVDLLKIETNEELRLDGAHVATAIDELHATTNKRVFAIVGTAGSTNLGIVDDLASLAITAKERNIWFHVDGAYGLAGLCAPSVRHLYKGVEDADSFIVDPHKWLFAPFDACALVYRNPHLAKETHTQHASYLETLHDDSWSPSDYAIHLTRRVRGLPFWFSLAAHGTDAYSKAVEEGIRLAKDSAKLIAAHPNLELVREPELSIVAFTRKGWSPAQYQEWSDALLEMQIGFIPPSKHAGESILRFAFVNPWTSMDDVQMILDTL
;
A
#
# COMPACT_ATOMS: atom_id res chain seq x y z
N MET A 1 11.35 -33.50 12.86
CA MET A 1 10.97 -32.13 12.46
C MET A 1 9.46 -31.97 12.35
N HIS A 2 8.69 -32.98 11.93
CA HIS A 2 7.26 -32.83 11.61
C HIS A 2 6.32 -33.48 12.65
N GLU A 3 6.82 -33.86 13.83
CA GLU A 3 6.02 -34.39 14.91
C GLU A 3 5.56 -33.29 15.86
N PHE A 4 4.29 -33.33 16.27
CA PHE A 4 3.75 -32.43 17.29
C PHE A 4 4.02 -33.04 18.67
N THR A 5 5.17 -32.70 19.25
CA THR A 5 5.63 -33.21 20.55
C THR A 5 5.14 -32.30 21.69
N SER A 6 5.35 -32.75 22.95
CA SER A 6 5.09 -31.91 24.12
C SER A 6 5.92 -30.62 24.14
N GLU A 7 7.14 -30.63 23.59
CA GLU A 7 7.99 -29.46 23.44
C GLU A 7 7.36 -28.46 22.45
N VAL A 8 6.80 -28.93 21.33
CA VAL A 8 6.08 -28.09 20.37
C VAL A 8 4.81 -27.48 20.98
N GLU A 9 4.09 -28.26 21.83
CA GLU A 9 2.92 -27.75 22.56
C GLU A 9 3.29 -26.65 23.56
N GLU A 10 4.39 -26.79 24.28
CA GLU A 10 4.89 -25.75 25.19
C GLU A 10 5.32 -24.51 24.44
N LEU A 11 6.01 -24.66 23.31
CA LEU A 11 6.38 -23.54 22.44
C LEU A 11 5.16 -22.82 21.89
N ALA A 12 4.13 -23.54 21.44
CA ALA A 12 2.89 -22.95 20.96
C ALA A 12 2.20 -22.09 22.04
N LYS A 13 2.18 -22.59 23.29
CA LYS A 13 1.67 -21.77 24.43
C LYS A 13 2.48 -20.50 24.63
N ALA A 14 3.81 -20.57 24.62
CA ALA A 14 4.68 -19.41 24.78
C ALA A 14 4.53 -18.39 23.63
N VAL A 15 4.43 -18.86 22.38
CA VAL A 15 4.15 -18.00 21.23
C VAL A 15 2.80 -17.29 21.35
N MET A 16 1.76 -18.00 21.79
CA MET A 16 0.43 -17.39 22.00
C MET A 16 0.43 -16.40 23.16
N GLU A 17 1.13 -16.70 24.26
CA GLU A 17 1.30 -15.76 25.39
C GLU A 17 2.00 -14.48 24.93
N TYR A 18 3.10 -14.58 24.22
CA TYR A 18 3.79 -13.41 23.64
C TYR A 18 2.87 -12.62 22.71
N SER A 19 2.20 -13.29 21.78
CA SER A 19 1.33 -12.64 20.79
C SER A 19 0.18 -11.90 21.47
N LEU A 20 -0.48 -12.52 22.47
CA LEU A 20 -1.56 -11.89 23.22
C LEU A 20 -1.07 -10.72 24.08
N ALA A 21 0.12 -10.84 24.69
CA ALA A 21 0.73 -9.75 25.43
C ALA A 21 1.02 -8.56 24.51
N ARG A 22 1.61 -8.82 23.32
CA ARG A 22 1.94 -7.79 22.33
C ARG A 22 0.69 -7.09 21.77
N LEU A 23 -0.41 -7.81 21.52
CA LEU A 23 -1.68 -7.23 21.08
C LEU A 23 -2.39 -6.41 22.16
N LYS A 24 -2.07 -6.59 23.43
CA LYS A 24 -2.67 -5.87 24.56
C LYS A 24 -1.85 -4.67 25.05
N SER A 25 -0.57 -4.66 24.75
CA SER A 25 0.36 -3.59 25.18
C SER A 25 0.41 -2.49 24.12
N ASP A 26 0.76 -1.29 24.58
CA ASP A 26 1.19 -0.25 23.66
C ASP A 26 2.41 -0.74 22.87
N PRO A 27 2.42 -0.58 21.53
CA PRO A 27 3.55 -0.97 20.72
C PRO A 27 4.81 -0.19 21.15
N PRO A 28 6.02 -0.80 21.12
CA PRO A 28 7.24 -0.06 21.40
C PRO A 28 7.62 0.85 20.22
N LEU A 29 8.35 1.94 20.50
CA LEU A 29 9.04 2.76 19.50
C LEU A 29 10.54 2.50 19.55
N ASP A 30 10.92 1.22 19.49
CA ASP A 30 12.33 0.84 19.39
C ASP A 30 12.92 1.28 18.05
N GLY A 31 14.25 1.38 17.99
CA GLY A 31 14.97 1.80 16.79
C GLY A 31 15.82 0.71 16.16
N PRO A 32 16.32 0.92 14.94
CA PRO A 32 17.22 -0.04 14.31
C PRO A 32 18.54 -0.15 15.08
N ARG A 33 19.08 -1.36 15.16
CA ARG A 33 20.44 -1.64 15.66
C ARG A 33 21.35 -1.99 14.50
N SER A 34 22.64 -1.76 14.64
CA SER A 34 23.59 -2.12 13.60
C SER A 34 23.73 -3.64 13.48
N GLU A 35 24.05 -4.13 12.28
CA GLU A 35 24.35 -5.55 12.05
C GLU A 35 25.48 -6.03 12.95
N ALA A 36 26.50 -5.20 13.16
CA ALA A 36 27.66 -5.52 14.02
C ALA A 36 27.25 -5.72 15.48
N ASP A 37 26.37 -4.87 16.01
CA ASP A 37 25.87 -5.00 17.39
C ASP A 37 25.01 -6.25 17.56
N LEU A 38 24.16 -6.57 16.57
CA LEU A 38 23.34 -7.79 16.58
C LEU A 38 24.22 -9.04 16.51
N TYR A 39 25.26 -9.06 15.67
CA TYR A 39 26.21 -10.16 15.63
C TYR A 39 27.04 -10.28 16.90
N ALA A 40 27.44 -9.16 17.51
CA ALA A 40 28.20 -9.19 18.77
C ALA A 40 27.38 -9.79 19.92
N GLU A 41 26.08 -9.56 19.95
CA GLU A 41 25.17 -10.07 20.99
C GLU A 41 24.74 -11.51 20.73
N LEU A 42 24.33 -11.83 19.51
CA LEU A 42 23.67 -13.10 19.17
C LEU A 42 24.62 -14.14 18.56
N GLY A 43 25.70 -13.70 17.94
CA GLY A 43 26.54 -14.55 17.11
C GLY A 43 25.78 -15.14 15.91
N ASN A 44 26.18 -16.32 15.47
CA ASN A 44 25.46 -17.05 14.42
C ASN A 44 24.36 -17.92 15.02
N THR A 45 23.11 -17.57 14.75
CA THR A 45 21.94 -18.32 15.23
C THR A 45 21.58 -19.54 14.38
N ILE A 46 22.10 -19.59 13.14
CA ILE A 46 21.89 -20.72 12.22
C ILE A 46 23.06 -21.70 12.36
N THR A 47 22.86 -22.78 13.09
CA THR A 47 23.89 -23.78 13.39
C THR A 47 23.42 -25.19 13.07
N ALA A 48 24.33 -26.14 12.97
CA ALA A 48 23.99 -27.54 12.70
C ALA A 48 23.12 -28.17 13.81
N ALA A 49 23.33 -27.75 15.06
CA ALA A 49 22.56 -28.26 16.21
C ALA A 49 21.19 -27.56 16.38
N GLY A 50 21.06 -26.31 15.87
CA GLY A 50 19.92 -25.44 16.16
C GLY A 50 19.93 -24.88 17.59
N LEU A 51 19.07 -23.93 17.87
CA LEU A 51 18.91 -23.32 19.21
C LEU A 51 17.79 -23.98 20.05
N GLY A 52 16.87 -24.69 19.38
CA GLY A 52 15.63 -25.14 20.00
C GLY A 52 14.56 -24.02 20.08
N GLY A 53 13.27 -24.41 20.14
CA GLY A 53 12.17 -23.48 19.98
C GLY A 53 12.11 -22.36 21.02
N LYS A 54 12.30 -22.67 22.28
CA LYS A 54 12.23 -21.70 23.37
C LYS A 54 13.35 -20.63 23.28
N GLU A 55 14.57 -21.04 23.00
CA GLU A 55 15.69 -20.10 22.87
C GLU A 55 15.54 -19.25 21.60
N THR A 56 15.05 -19.82 20.50
CA THR A 56 14.75 -19.07 19.28
C THR A 56 13.68 -17.98 19.52
N LEU A 57 12.61 -18.32 20.25
CA LEU A 57 11.58 -17.35 20.65
C LEU A 57 12.19 -16.24 21.52
N LYS A 58 13.03 -16.60 22.49
CA LYS A 58 13.71 -15.66 23.38
C LYS A 58 14.61 -14.69 22.59
N VAL A 59 15.45 -15.22 21.69
CA VAL A 59 16.27 -14.38 20.77
C VAL A 59 15.41 -13.37 20.01
N PHE A 60 14.25 -13.80 19.51
CA PHE A 60 13.35 -12.90 18.83
C PHE A 60 12.78 -11.83 19.77
N THR A 61 12.21 -12.23 20.90
CA THR A 61 11.47 -11.33 21.80
C THR A 61 12.35 -10.38 22.58
N GLU A 62 13.57 -10.81 22.95
CA GLU A 62 14.48 -10.03 23.79
C GLU A 62 15.50 -9.20 22.98
N THR A 63 15.74 -9.54 21.70
CA THR A 63 16.74 -8.85 20.90
C THR A 63 16.23 -8.39 19.55
N LEU A 64 15.70 -9.29 18.70
CA LEU A 64 15.37 -8.95 17.32
C LEU A 64 14.13 -8.04 17.21
N ALA A 65 13.09 -8.30 17.98
CA ALA A 65 11.90 -7.46 17.99
C ALA A 65 12.21 -6.03 18.47
N LEU A 66 13.11 -5.89 19.44
CA LEU A 66 13.56 -4.60 19.98
C LEU A 66 14.47 -3.80 19.02
N ALA A 67 14.94 -4.43 17.94
CA ALA A 67 15.68 -3.77 16.86
C ALA A 67 14.79 -3.36 15.67
N CYS A 68 13.46 -3.36 15.86
CA CYS A 68 12.46 -3.02 14.84
C CYS A 68 11.59 -1.87 15.32
N ILE A 69 11.28 -0.93 14.42
CA ILE A 69 10.27 0.11 14.68
C ILE A 69 8.89 -0.50 14.45
N SER A 70 8.02 -0.45 15.46
CA SER A 70 6.64 -0.94 15.34
C SER A 70 5.83 -0.02 14.43
N THR A 71 5.29 -0.57 13.33
CA THR A 71 4.50 0.20 12.37
C THR A 71 3.12 0.57 12.92
N ASP A 72 2.61 -0.19 13.88
CA ASP A 72 1.32 0.00 14.56
C ASP A 72 1.41 0.91 15.81
N HIS A 73 2.56 1.54 16.08
CA HIS A 73 2.66 2.52 17.15
C HIS A 73 1.87 3.81 16.80
N PRO A 74 1.02 4.36 17.69
CA PRO A 74 0.20 5.54 17.42
C PRO A 74 0.98 6.79 16.98
N ARG A 75 2.23 6.93 17.40
CA ARG A 75 3.15 8.02 17.02
C ARG A 75 4.16 7.63 15.93
N ASN A 76 3.97 6.49 15.27
CA ASN A 76 4.61 6.20 13.99
C ASN A 76 3.77 6.84 12.88
N LEU A 77 4.17 8.05 12.47
CA LEU A 77 3.47 8.84 11.43
C LEU A 77 4.28 8.89 10.12
N ALA A 78 5.29 8.02 10.03
CA ALA A 78 6.21 7.92 8.90
C ALA A 78 5.58 7.20 7.71
N PHE A 79 6.03 7.51 6.51
CA PHE A 79 5.60 6.83 5.27
C PHE A 79 4.07 6.73 5.18
N ILE A 80 3.52 5.55 5.01
CA ILE A 80 2.14 5.18 5.29
C ILE A 80 2.24 3.89 6.12
N PRO A 81 2.22 3.97 7.46
CA PRO A 81 2.44 2.82 8.32
C PRO A 81 1.26 1.84 8.26
N SER A 82 1.46 0.64 8.78
CA SER A 82 0.42 -0.36 8.91
C SER A 82 -0.04 -0.44 10.36
N ALA A 83 -1.33 -0.29 10.59
CA ALA A 83 -1.96 -0.48 11.89
C ALA A 83 -3.09 -1.52 11.76
N PRO A 84 -2.74 -2.82 11.67
CA PRO A 84 -3.71 -3.88 11.45
C PRO A 84 -4.65 -4.00 12.66
N SER A 85 -5.93 -4.32 12.40
CA SER A 85 -6.85 -4.64 13.48
C SER A 85 -6.45 -5.94 14.18
N GLU A 86 -6.77 -6.07 15.48
CA GLU A 86 -6.46 -7.29 16.24
C GLU A 86 -7.09 -8.53 15.60
N TYR A 87 -8.29 -8.42 15.02
CA TYR A 87 -8.94 -9.53 14.31
C TYR A 87 -8.16 -9.93 13.07
N SER A 88 -7.64 -8.98 12.30
CA SER A 88 -6.85 -9.31 11.12
C SER A 88 -5.52 -9.98 11.49
N ASN A 89 -4.85 -9.53 12.56
CA ASN A 89 -3.64 -10.16 13.09
C ASN A 89 -3.90 -11.57 13.61
N LEU A 90 -4.95 -11.76 14.41
CA LEU A 90 -5.30 -13.10 14.92
C LEU A 90 -5.67 -14.07 13.81
N PHE A 91 -6.39 -13.57 12.78
CA PHE A 91 -6.74 -14.43 11.66
C PHE A 91 -5.55 -14.75 10.76
N ASP A 92 -4.52 -13.91 10.72
CA ASP A 92 -3.27 -14.20 10.02
C ASP A 92 -2.54 -15.41 10.63
N LEU A 93 -2.62 -15.62 11.95
CA LEU A 93 -2.14 -16.84 12.60
C LEU A 93 -2.91 -18.09 12.13
N VAL A 94 -4.24 -17.97 11.98
CA VAL A 94 -5.09 -19.06 11.46
C VAL A 94 -4.69 -19.41 10.03
N VAL A 95 -4.46 -18.39 9.18
CA VAL A 95 -4.00 -18.61 7.79
C VAL A 95 -2.66 -19.33 7.76
N GLY A 96 -1.71 -18.95 8.61
CA GLY A 96 -0.41 -19.63 8.72
C GLY A 96 -0.54 -21.09 9.15
N ALA A 97 -1.37 -21.38 10.16
CA ALA A 97 -1.60 -22.72 10.67
C ALA A 97 -2.34 -23.62 9.67
N SER A 98 -3.17 -23.04 8.78
CA SER A 98 -4.00 -23.81 7.84
C SER A 98 -3.24 -24.24 6.57
N SER A 99 -2.03 -23.72 6.33
CA SER A 99 -1.18 -24.09 5.17
C SER A 99 -1.90 -24.02 3.81
N LEU A 100 -2.67 -22.93 3.59
CA LEU A 100 -3.50 -22.77 2.39
C LEU A 100 -2.66 -22.31 1.19
N TYR A 101 -2.87 -22.94 0.03
CA TYR A 101 -2.37 -22.46 -1.24
C TYR A 101 -3.41 -21.55 -1.91
N GLY A 102 -2.99 -20.34 -2.29
CA GLY A 102 -3.91 -19.34 -2.84
C GLY A 102 -3.80 -19.10 -4.35
N GLY A 103 -3.11 -19.96 -5.10
CA GLY A 103 -2.87 -19.75 -6.53
C GLY A 103 -4.00 -20.25 -7.43
N SER A 104 -4.72 -21.29 -7.02
CA SER A 104 -5.79 -21.90 -7.82
C SER A 104 -7.09 -22.05 -7.03
N TRP A 105 -8.19 -22.07 -7.76
CA TRP A 105 -9.51 -22.39 -7.21
C TRP A 105 -9.55 -23.83 -6.69
N GLN A 106 -9.01 -24.76 -7.47
CA GLN A 106 -9.04 -26.20 -7.13
C GLN A 106 -8.46 -26.49 -5.76
N GLU A 107 -7.34 -25.83 -5.41
CA GLU A 107 -6.64 -26.09 -4.14
C GLU A 107 -7.11 -25.18 -3.01
N GLY A 108 -7.61 -23.99 -3.32
CA GLY A 108 -7.92 -22.95 -2.34
C GLY A 108 -9.32 -22.35 -2.46
N ALA A 109 -10.32 -23.06 -2.99
CA ALA A 109 -11.65 -22.49 -3.31
C ALA A 109 -12.25 -21.66 -2.18
N GLY A 110 -12.24 -22.13 -0.93
CA GLY A 110 -12.78 -21.38 0.21
C GLY A 110 -12.04 -20.07 0.49
N ALA A 111 -10.73 -20.07 0.40
CA ALA A 111 -9.91 -18.88 0.61
C ALA A 111 -10.04 -17.89 -0.56
N VAL A 112 -10.04 -18.39 -1.79
CA VAL A 112 -10.26 -17.57 -3.01
C VAL A 112 -11.64 -16.94 -3.01
N PHE A 113 -12.66 -17.69 -2.60
CA PHE A 113 -14.03 -17.15 -2.45
C PHE A 113 -14.06 -15.98 -1.44
N ALA A 114 -13.43 -16.14 -0.30
CA ALA A 114 -13.37 -15.10 0.73
C ALA A 114 -12.60 -13.85 0.24
N GLU A 115 -11.45 -14.04 -0.41
CA GLU A 115 -10.71 -12.94 -1.05
C GLU A 115 -11.56 -12.21 -2.10
N ASN A 116 -12.29 -12.95 -2.94
CA ASN A 116 -13.15 -12.37 -3.97
C ASN A 116 -14.32 -11.57 -3.37
N GLN A 117 -14.84 -11.93 -2.19
CA GLN A 117 -15.84 -11.10 -1.49
C GLN A 117 -15.25 -9.76 -1.04
N ALA A 118 -14.02 -9.73 -0.52
CA ALA A 118 -13.35 -8.50 -0.15
C ALA A 118 -13.06 -7.62 -1.38
N ILE A 119 -12.61 -8.22 -2.49
CA ILE A 119 -12.43 -7.52 -3.78
C ILE A 119 -13.76 -6.98 -4.30
N LYS A 120 -14.84 -7.75 -4.20
CA LYS A 120 -16.17 -7.28 -4.62
C LYS A 120 -16.62 -6.05 -3.85
N TRP A 121 -16.38 -6.00 -2.54
CA TRP A 121 -16.66 -4.79 -1.77
C TRP A 121 -15.89 -3.57 -2.31
N LEU A 122 -14.60 -3.73 -2.63
CA LEU A 122 -13.79 -2.64 -3.22
C LEU A 122 -14.32 -2.22 -4.60
N ILE A 123 -14.75 -3.18 -5.44
CA ILE A 123 -15.40 -2.92 -6.74
C ILE A 123 -16.68 -2.10 -6.55
N ASP A 124 -17.53 -2.51 -5.61
CA ASP A 124 -18.82 -1.88 -5.36
C ASP A 124 -18.67 -0.43 -4.86
N ILE A 125 -17.73 -0.17 -3.93
CA ILE A 125 -17.49 1.20 -3.44
C ILE A 125 -16.80 2.08 -4.47
N ALA A 126 -16.01 1.51 -5.39
CA ALA A 126 -15.39 2.24 -6.51
C ALA A 126 -16.36 2.48 -7.67
N GLY A 127 -17.54 1.84 -7.68
CA GLY A 127 -18.55 2.00 -8.73
C GLY A 127 -18.21 1.32 -10.05
N LEU A 128 -17.31 0.33 -10.06
CA LEU A 128 -17.01 -0.45 -11.25
C LEU A 128 -18.17 -1.42 -11.58
N PRO A 129 -18.28 -1.90 -12.84
CA PRO A 129 -19.32 -2.86 -13.22
C PRO A 129 -19.18 -4.17 -12.45
N SER A 130 -20.30 -4.88 -12.25
CA SER A 130 -20.33 -6.16 -11.54
C SER A 130 -19.49 -7.28 -12.20
N SER A 131 -19.10 -7.10 -13.47
CA SER A 131 -18.18 -7.97 -14.21
C SER A 131 -16.71 -7.72 -13.89
N ALA A 132 -16.40 -6.65 -13.15
CA ALA A 132 -15.03 -6.38 -12.69
C ALA A 132 -14.58 -7.46 -11.70
N GLY A 133 -13.29 -7.67 -11.61
CA GLY A 133 -12.70 -8.66 -10.73
C GLY A 133 -11.23 -8.33 -10.44
N GLY A 134 -10.62 -9.07 -9.53
CA GLY A 134 -9.26 -8.75 -9.14
C GLY A 134 -8.58 -9.86 -8.37
N VAL A 135 -7.41 -9.55 -7.86
CA VAL A 135 -6.55 -10.48 -7.12
C VAL A 135 -5.75 -9.74 -6.05
N PHE A 136 -5.43 -10.41 -4.94
CA PHE A 136 -4.48 -9.87 -3.98
C PHE A 136 -3.05 -10.20 -4.37
N VAL A 137 -2.19 -9.18 -4.36
CA VAL A 137 -0.74 -9.25 -4.60
C VAL A 137 0.05 -8.72 -3.40
N GLN A 138 1.39 -8.79 -3.44
CA GLN A 138 2.26 -8.48 -2.30
C GLN A 138 2.20 -7.01 -1.85
N GLY A 139 1.94 -6.10 -2.73
CA GLY A 139 1.90 -4.67 -2.42
C GLY A 139 1.71 -3.84 -3.68
N GLY A 140 1.51 -2.53 -3.52
CA GLY A 140 1.22 -1.62 -4.63
C GLY A 140 2.23 -1.69 -5.78
N THR A 141 3.51 -1.88 -5.50
CA THR A 141 4.54 -2.04 -6.53
C THR A 141 4.24 -3.21 -7.47
N MET A 142 3.86 -4.36 -6.91
CA MET A 142 3.53 -5.55 -7.70
C MET A 142 2.17 -5.40 -8.39
N GLY A 143 1.22 -4.73 -7.74
CA GLY A 143 -0.07 -4.41 -8.33
C GLY A 143 0.06 -3.48 -9.54
N ASN A 144 0.79 -2.38 -9.40
CA ASN A 144 1.07 -1.45 -10.50
C ASN A 144 1.77 -2.17 -11.67
N LEU A 145 2.82 -2.95 -11.39
CA LEU A 145 3.54 -3.69 -12.42
C LEU A 145 2.60 -4.67 -13.15
N SER A 146 1.81 -5.47 -12.43
CA SER A 146 0.90 -6.44 -13.04
C SER A 146 -0.16 -5.75 -13.93
N ALA A 147 -0.78 -4.66 -13.46
CA ALA A 147 -1.74 -3.88 -14.24
C ALA A 147 -1.13 -3.30 -15.51
N LEU A 148 0.06 -2.70 -15.40
CA LEU A 148 0.75 -2.08 -16.53
C LEU A 148 1.26 -3.10 -17.56
N VAL A 149 1.58 -4.31 -17.14
CA VAL A 149 1.88 -5.42 -18.07
C VAL A 149 0.65 -5.75 -18.92
N VAL A 150 -0.55 -5.84 -18.30
CA VAL A 150 -1.81 -6.05 -19.06
C VAL A 150 -2.05 -4.89 -20.02
N ALA A 151 -1.93 -3.65 -19.56
CA ALA A 151 -2.13 -2.46 -20.38
C ALA A 151 -1.22 -2.47 -21.61
N ARG A 152 0.09 -2.77 -21.44
CA ARG A 152 1.05 -2.86 -22.53
C ARG A 152 0.71 -3.98 -23.51
N ASP A 153 0.32 -5.14 -22.99
CA ASP A 153 -0.03 -6.29 -23.82
C ASP A 153 -1.24 -5.99 -24.70
N GLN A 154 -2.28 -5.36 -24.17
CA GLN A 154 -3.44 -4.94 -24.94
C GLN A 154 -3.08 -3.86 -26.00
N ALA A 155 -2.23 -2.90 -25.64
CA ALA A 155 -1.76 -1.88 -26.57
C ALA A 155 -0.94 -2.49 -27.73
N ARG A 156 -0.11 -3.51 -27.46
CA ARG A 156 0.65 -4.23 -28.48
C ARG A 156 -0.23 -4.98 -29.48
N LYS A 157 -1.38 -5.51 -29.05
CA LYS A 157 -2.35 -6.18 -29.94
C LYS A 157 -2.97 -5.19 -30.93
N THR A 158 -3.22 -3.96 -30.49
CA THR A 158 -3.81 -2.91 -31.33
C THR A 158 -2.80 -2.16 -32.21
N HIS A 159 -1.56 -2.06 -31.77
CA HIS A 159 -0.49 -1.29 -32.42
C HIS A 159 0.83 -2.08 -32.49
N PRO A 160 0.87 -3.18 -33.28
CA PRO A 160 2.01 -4.10 -33.29
C PRO A 160 3.30 -3.47 -33.80
N ASP A 161 3.23 -2.40 -34.60
CA ASP A 161 4.38 -1.73 -35.22
C ASP A 161 5.00 -0.62 -34.36
N THR A 162 4.56 -0.49 -33.07
CA THR A 162 5.11 0.52 -32.17
C THR A 162 6.51 0.12 -31.68
N GLU A 163 7.49 0.97 -31.96
CA GLU A 163 8.89 0.71 -31.60
C GLU A 163 9.15 0.96 -30.10
N ARG A 164 8.53 2.00 -29.50
CA ARG A 164 8.77 2.37 -28.11
C ARG A 164 7.49 2.79 -27.37
N TRP A 165 7.27 2.15 -26.22
CA TRP A 165 6.10 2.34 -25.39
C TRP A 165 6.37 3.31 -24.23
N VAL A 166 5.35 4.04 -23.80
CA VAL A 166 5.45 5.08 -22.78
C VAL A 166 4.31 4.96 -21.78
N ILE A 167 4.60 5.16 -20.49
CA ILE A 167 3.62 5.38 -19.42
C ILE A 167 3.56 6.89 -19.14
N ALA A 168 2.39 7.50 -19.17
CA ALA A 168 2.16 8.87 -18.75
C ALA A 168 1.73 8.90 -17.28
N CYS A 169 2.39 9.68 -16.47
CA CYS A 169 2.08 9.82 -15.04
C CYS A 169 2.52 11.20 -14.51
N SER A 170 2.04 11.57 -13.33
CA SER A 170 2.53 12.76 -12.62
C SER A 170 4.03 12.66 -12.30
N ALA A 171 4.72 13.80 -12.29
CA ALA A 171 6.08 13.89 -11.75
C ALA A 171 6.14 13.44 -10.27
N GLU A 172 5.05 13.60 -9.52
CA GLU A 172 4.87 13.22 -8.11
C GLU A 172 4.40 11.76 -7.92
N SER A 173 4.23 10.98 -9.00
CA SER A 173 3.82 9.57 -8.92
C SER A 173 4.80 8.74 -8.10
N HIS A 174 4.28 7.73 -7.39
CA HIS A 174 5.10 6.85 -6.58
C HIS A 174 6.19 6.15 -7.39
N SER A 175 7.36 5.94 -6.77
CA SER A 175 8.54 5.33 -7.41
C SER A 175 8.29 3.93 -8.01
N SER A 176 7.22 3.24 -7.60
CA SER A 176 6.81 1.96 -8.18
C SER A 176 6.49 2.06 -9.68
N ILE A 177 5.99 3.21 -10.15
CA ILE A 177 5.72 3.44 -11.58
C ILE A 177 7.04 3.52 -12.36
N THR A 178 8.04 4.21 -11.80
CA THR A 178 9.40 4.24 -12.37
C THR A 178 10.03 2.84 -12.38
N SER A 179 9.86 2.09 -11.30
CA SER A 179 10.35 0.71 -11.21
C SER A 179 9.64 -0.21 -12.22
N ALA A 180 8.32 -0.09 -12.38
CA ALA A 180 7.57 -0.85 -13.37
C ALA A 180 8.04 -0.54 -14.80
N ALA A 181 8.24 0.75 -15.12
CA ALA A 181 8.76 1.17 -16.42
C ALA A 181 10.15 0.56 -16.71
N HIS A 182 11.04 0.57 -15.71
CA HIS A 182 12.36 -0.03 -15.82
C HIS A 182 12.28 -1.55 -16.07
N VAL A 183 11.48 -2.28 -15.28
CA VAL A 183 11.32 -3.74 -15.44
C VAL A 183 10.71 -4.08 -16.80
N MET A 184 9.78 -3.27 -17.29
CA MET A 184 9.08 -3.48 -18.56
C MET A 184 9.87 -3.00 -19.78
N ASP A 185 11.02 -2.33 -19.58
CA ASP A 185 11.78 -1.66 -20.63
C ASP A 185 10.92 -0.70 -21.47
N VAL A 186 10.19 0.20 -20.79
CA VAL A 186 9.38 1.26 -21.41
C VAL A 186 9.79 2.62 -20.85
N ASP A 187 9.43 3.69 -21.56
CA ASP A 187 9.73 5.06 -21.16
C ASP A 187 8.66 5.61 -20.21
N LEU A 188 9.01 6.69 -19.49
CA LEU A 188 8.09 7.49 -18.71
C LEU A 188 7.91 8.87 -19.34
N LEU A 189 6.68 9.32 -19.45
CA LEU A 189 6.30 10.70 -19.68
C LEU A 189 5.83 11.27 -18.34
N LYS A 190 6.76 11.91 -17.62
CA LYS A 190 6.47 12.62 -16.37
C LYS A 190 5.90 13.97 -16.68
N ILE A 191 4.73 14.27 -16.17
CA ILE A 191 3.95 15.46 -16.45
C ILE A 191 3.84 16.27 -15.17
N GLU A 192 4.13 17.57 -15.26
CA GLU A 192 3.95 18.48 -14.14
C GLU A 192 2.47 18.61 -13.77
N THR A 193 2.22 18.79 -12.49
CA THR A 193 0.87 18.99 -11.96
C THR A 193 0.40 20.44 -12.18
N ASN A 194 -0.91 20.64 -12.12
CA ASN A 194 -1.52 21.98 -12.17
C ASN A 194 -1.28 22.76 -10.87
N GLU A 195 -1.82 23.98 -10.76
CA GLU A 195 -1.68 24.86 -9.60
C GLU A 195 -2.26 24.25 -8.30
N GLU A 196 -3.19 23.29 -8.41
CA GLU A 196 -3.74 22.54 -7.28
C GLU A 196 -2.92 21.30 -6.95
N LEU A 197 -1.76 21.12 -7.58
CA LEU A 197 -0.85 19.98 -7.44
C LEU A 197 -1.48 18.64 -7.87
N ARG A 198 -2.42 18.68 -8.85
CA ARG A 198 -3.08 17.48 -9.42
C ARG A 198 -2.63 17.27 -10.86
N LEU A 199 -2.48 16.03 -11.24
CA LEU A 199 -2.46 15.67 -12.65
C LEU A 199 -3.90 15.75 -13.18
N ASP A 200 -4.08 16.35 -14.35
CA ASP A 200 -5.37 16.45 -15.03
C ASP A 200 -5.28 16.08 -16.51
N GLY A 201 -6.45 15.86 -17.12
CA GLY A 201 -6.57 15.42 -18.50
C GLY A 201 -6.01 16.40 -19.52
N ALA A 202 -6.09 17.71 -19.27
CA ALA A 202 -5.60 18.72 -20.21
C ALA A 202 -4.07 18.74 -20.29
N HIS A 203 -3.38 18.67 -19.14
CA HIS A 203 -1.92 18.54 -19.09
C HIS A 203 -1.45 17.25 -19.74
N VAL A 204 -2.15 16.13 -19.46
CA VAL A 204 -1.84 14.82 -20.08
C VAL A 204 -2.05 14.87 -21.59
N ALA A 205 -3.16 15.43 -22.06
CA ALA A 205 -3.44 15.54 -23.50
C ALA A 205 -2.36 16.35 -24.23
N THR A 206 -1.98 17.51 -23.69
CA THR A 206 -0.94 18.36 -24.24
C THR A 206 0.40 17.63 -24.32
N ALA A 207 0.82 17.00 -23.21
CA ALA A 207 2.10 16.28 -23.16
C ALA A 207 2.16 15.09 -24.15
N ILE A 208 1.03 14.38 -24.33
CA ILE A 208 0.92 13.29 -25.33
C ILE A 208 1.03 13.84 -26.75
N ASP A 209 0.37 14.96 -27.06
CA ASP A 209 0.41 15.57 -28.39
C ASP A 209 1.82 16.07 -28.72
N GLU A 210 2.52 16.69 -27.79
CA GLU A 210 3.91 17.10 -27.93
C GLU A 210 4.86 15.88 -28.15
N LEU A 211 4.65 14.79 -27.38
CA LEU A 211 5.40 13.56 -27.56
C LEU A 211 5.23 13.00 -28.98
N HIS A 212 3.99 12.92 -29.47
CA HIS A 212 3.66 12.38 -30.79
C HIS A 212 4.15 13.28 -31.93
N ALA A 213 4.17 14.62 -31.72
CA ALA A 213 4.70 15.56 -32.71
C ALA A 213 6.23 15.46 -32.90
N THR A 214 6.94 14.98 -31.89
CA THR A 214 8.42 14.97 -31.86
C THR A 214 9.04 13.58 -31.91
N THR A 215 8.26 12.51 -31.71
CA THR A 215 8.76 11.15 -31.64
C THR A 215 7.78 10.12 -32.24
N ASN A 216 8.28 8.91 -32.52
CA ASN A 216 7.45 7.74 -32.89
C ASN A 216 7.04 6.91 -31.65
N LYS A 217 7.15 7.47 -30.43
CA LYS A 217 6.76 6.80 -29.20
C LYS A 217 5.25 6.83 -29.02
N ARG A 218 4.70 5.83 -28.33
CA ARG A 218 3.27 5.73 -28.07
C ARG A 218 2.98 5.53 -26.58
N VAL A 219 2.10 6.35 -26.04
CA VAL A 219 1.57 6.19 -24.67
C VAL A 219 0.55 5.05 -24.68
N PHE A 220 0.74 4.06 -23.80
CA PHE A 220 -0.16 2.92 -23.64
C PHE A 220 -0.97 2.96 -22.34
N ALA A 221 -0.49 3.68 -21.32
CA ALA A 221 -1.18 3.84 -20.05
C ALA A 221 -1.05 5.26 -19.51
N ILE A 222 -2.13 5.76 -18.95
CA ILE A 222 -2.18 6.95 -18.08
C ILE A 222 -2.35 6.45 -16.66
N VAL A 223 -1.46 6.88 -15.75
CA VAL A 223 -1.55 6.53 -14.32
C VAL A 223 -1.98 7.77 -13.55
N GLY A 224 -3.18 7.74 -13.00
CA GLY A 224 -3.67 8.72 -12.02
C GLY A 224 -3.37 8.26 -10.61
N THR A 225 -2.98 9.17 -9.73
CA THR A 225 -2.69 8.88 -8.32
C THR A 225 -3.91 9.25 -7.47
N ALA A 226 -4.42 8.30 -6.69
CA ALA A 226 -5.48 8.57 -5.73
C ALA A 226 -4.91 8.58 -4.31
N GLY A 227 -4.34 9.71 -3.92
CA GLY A 227 -3.65 9.91 -2.65
C GLY A 227 -2.13 9.82 -2.78
N SER A 228 -1.48 10.93 -3.16
CA SER A 228 -0.02 11.02 -3.26
C SER A 228 0.65 10.80 -1.90
N THR A 229 1.83 10.17 -1.89
CA THR A 229 2.52 9.77 -0.65
C THR A 229 2.91 10.98 0.22
N ASN A 230 3.29 12.11 -0.37
CA ASN A 230 3.75 13.26 0.40
C ASN A 230 2.62 14.17 0.87
N LEU A 231 1.57 14.35 0.08
CA LEU A 231 0.55 15.37 0.33
C LEU A 231 -0.88 14.81 0.44
N GLY A 232 -1.09 13.53 0.15
CA GLY A 232 -2.42 12.92 0.19
C GLY A 232 -3.38 13.44 -0.89
N ILE A 233 -2.86 13.96 -2.01
CA ILE A 233 -3.66 14.57 -3.07
C ILE A 233 -4.22 13.48 -3.99
N VAL A 234 -5.45 13.64 -4.41
CA VAL A 234 -6.08 12.82 -5.44
C VAL A 234 -6.05 13.61 -6.76
N ASP A 235 -5.52 13.03 -7.83
CA ASP A 235 -5.52 13.62 -9.17
C ASP A 235 -6.94 13.84 -9.70
N ASP A 236 -7.13 14.64 -10.73
CA ASP A 236 -8.42 14.79 -11.40
C ASP A 236 -8.75 13.54 -12.24
N LEU A 237 -9.14 12.47 -11.53
CA LEU A 237 -9.43 11.17 -12.12
C LEU A 237 -10.50 11.25 -13.21
N ALA A 238 -11.47 12.17 -13.08
CA ALA A 238 -12.55 12.32 -14.04
C ALA A 238 -12.03 12.84 -15.40
N SER A 239 -11.18 13.86 -15.39
CA SER A 239 -10.60 14.39 -16.62
C SER A 239 -9.56 13.42 -17.22
N LEU A 240 -8.80 12.70 -16.37
CA LEU A 240 -7.89 11.65 -16.81
C LEU A 240 -8.62 10.50 -17.51
N ALA A 241 -9.75 10.04 -16.95
CA ALA A 241 -10.58 9.00 -17.55
C ALA A 241 -11.12 9.41 -18.93
N ILE A 242 -11.59 10.66 -19.05
CA ILE A 242 -12.06 11.21 -20.34
C ILE A 242 -10.91 11.20 -21.36
N THR A 243 -9.75 11.75 -21.00
CA THR A 243 -8.59 11.79 -21.88
C THR A 243 -8.10 10.41 -22.31
N ALA A 244 -8.08 9.46 -21.38
CA ALA A 244 -7.70 8.07 -21.67
C ALA A 244 -8.68 7.43 -22.65
N LYS A 245 -9.97 7.60 -22.44
CA LYS A 245 -11.05 7.07 -23.30
C LYS A 245 -10.99 7.66 -24.71
N GLU A 246 -10.87 8.98 -24.84
CA GLU A 246 -10.81 9.67 -26.14
C GLU A 246 -9.59 9.25 -26.97
N ARG A 247 -8.49 8.89 -26.30
CA ARG A 247 -7.24 8.47 -26.95
C ARG A 247 -7.05 6.96 -27.05
N ASN A 248 -8.03 6.18 -26.54
CA ASN A 248 -7.96 4.72 -26.45
C ASN A 248 -6.67 4.24 -25.74
N ILE A 249 -6.39 4.83 -24.57
CA ILE A 249 -5.25 4.54 -23.71
C ILE A 249 -5.78 3.92 -22.40
N TRP A 250 -5.07 2.94 -21.85
CA TRP A 250 -5.42 2.31 -20.58
C TRP A 250 -5.35 3.33 -19.44
N PHE A 251 -6.41 3.40 -18.63
CA PHE A 251 -6.46 4.23 -17.44
C PHE A 251 -6.26 3.37 -16.19
N HIS A 252 -5.12 3.56 -15.51
CA HIS A 252 -4.80 2.89 -14.26
C HIS A 252 -4.81 3.90 -13.11
N VAL A 253 -5.41 3.52 -11.96
CA VAL A 253 -5.41 4.36 -10.75
C VAL A 253 -4.53 3.71 -9.68
N ASP A 254 -3.40 4.37 -9.37
CA ASP A 254 -2.60 4.04 -8.19
C ASP A 254 -3.25 4.67 -6.96
N GLY A 255 -4.04 3.86 -6.28
CA GLY A 255 -4.71 4.21 -5.04
C GLY A 255 -4.16 3.47 -3.83
N ALA A 256 -2.91 2.99 -3.90
CA ALA A 256 -2.29 2.17 -2.86
C ALA A 256 -2.58 2.66 -1.44
N TYR A 257 -2.53 3.97 -1.22
CA TYR A 257 -2.89 4.59 0.05
C TYR A 257 -4.33 5.14 0.03
N GLY A 258 -4.61 6.07 -0.87
CA GLY A 258 -5.74 6.96 -0.71
C GLY A 258 -7.08 6.40 -1.17
N LEU A 259 -7.13 5.32 -1.99
CA LEU A 259 -8.42 4.70 -2.33
C LEU A 259 -9.16 4.10 -1.13
N ALA A 260 -8.50 3.92 0.02
CA ALA A 260 -9.20 3.63 1.27
C ALA A 260 -10.25 4.70 1.61
N GLY A 261 -10.03 5.95 1.21
CA GLY A 261 -11.00 7.05 1.39
C GLY A 261 -12.33 6.86 0.64
N LEU A 262 -12.44 5.92 -0.31
CA LEU A 262 -13.72 5.58 -0.95
C LEU A 262 -14.79 5.15 0.06
N CYS A 263 -14.41 4.57 1.19
CA CYS A 263 -15.37 4.20 2.24
C CYS A 263 -15.74 5.37 3.16
N ALA A 264 -15.10 6.55 3.02
CA ALA A 264 -15.36 7.74 3.83
C ALA A 264 -16.26 8.74 3.07
N PRO A 265 -17.50 8.97 3.53
CA PRO A 265 -18.44 9.88 2.87
C PRO A 265 -17.92 11.32 2.70
N SER A 266 -17.12 11.82 3.66
CA SER A 266 -16.62 13.20 3.66
C SER A 266 -15.70 13.51 2.47
N VAL A 267 -14.98 12.52 1.94
CA VAL A 267 -13.98 12.68 0.85
C VAL A 267 -14.33 11.90 -0.41
N ARG A 268 -15.43 11.17 -0.43
CA ARG A 268 -15.83 10.33 -1.57
C ARG A 268 -15.90 11.08 -2.90
N HIS A 269 -16.26 12.36 -2.86
CA HIS A 269 -16.36 13.22 -4.04
C HIS A 269 -15.03 13.43 -4.77
N LEU A 270 -13.90 13.25 -4.09
CA LEU A 270 -12.56 13.38 -4.68
C LEU A 270 -12.23 12.27 -5.68
N TYR A 271 -12.91 11.15 -5.60
CA TYR A 271 -12.62 9.95 -6.40
C TYR A 271 -13.48 9.83 -7.66
N LYS A 272 -14.24 10.87 -8.02
CA LYS A 272 -15.03 10.87 -9.25
C LYS A 272 -14.12 10.57 -10.46
N GLY A 273 -14.51 9.58 -11.26
CA GLY A 273 -13.75 9.06 -12.39
C GLY A 273 -13.04 7.73 -12.12
N VAL A 274 -12.90 7.30 -10.86
CA VAL A 274 -12.36 5.97 -10.55
C VAL A 274 -13.24 4.86 -11.11
N GLU A 275 -14.54 5.10 -11.16
CA GLU A 275 -15.53 4.20 -11.77
C GLU A 275 -15.28 3.92 -13.25
N ASP A 276 -14.49 4.74 -13.94
CA ASP A 276 -14.11 4.60 -15.34
C ASP A 276 -12.70 4.01 -15.55
N ALA A 277 -11.96 3.71 -14.47
CA ALA A 277 -10.63 3.11 -14.59
C ALA A 277 -10.69 1.71 -15.20
N ASP A 278 -9.70 1.36 -16.03
CA ASP A 278 -9.49 0.00 -16.55
C ASP A 278 -8.90 -0.92 -15.48
N SER A 279 -8.11 -0.35 -14.56
CA SER A 279 -7.60 -1.02 -13.38
C SER A 279 -7.28 -0.05 -12.26
N PHE A 280 -7.33 -0.53 -11.02
CA PHE A 280 -6.82 0.21 -9.87
C PHE A 280 -6.16 -0.72 -8.87
N ILE A 281 -5.35 -0.12 -7.99
CA ILE A 281 -4.84 -0.80 -6.80
C ILE A 281 -5.23 -0.06 -5.53
N VAL A 282 -5.38 -0.82 -4.44
CA VAL A 282 -5.44 -0.32 -3.06
C VAL A 282 -4.73 -1.29 -2.14
N ASP A 283 -3.96 -0.78 -1.18
CA ASP A 283 -3.22 -1.61 -0.22
C ASP A 283 -3.98 -1.70 1.11
N PRO A 284 -4.72 -2.80 1.39
CA PRO A 284 -5.35 -2.98 2.70
C PRO A 284 -4.36 -2.92 3.87
N HIS A 285 -3.10 -3.31 3.64
CA HIS A 285 -2.06 -3.22 4.66
C HIS A 285 -1.63 -1.78 5.02
N LYS A 286 -2.16 -0.77 4.31
CA LYS A 286 -1.98 0.65 4.65
C LYS A 286 -3.19 1.14 5.45
N TRP A 287 -4.13 1.79 4.82
CA TRP A 287 -5.23 2.48 5.47
C TRP A 287 -6.56 1.68 5.52
N LEU A 288 -6.47 0.34 5.35
CA LEU A 288 -7.59 -0.60 5.54
C LEU A 288 -7.25 -1.71 6.56
N PHE A 289 -6.31 -1.44 7.45
CA PHE A 289 -6.05 -2.15 8.70
C PHE A 289 -5.82 -3.67 8.56
N ALA A 290 -5.22 -4.10 7.45
CA ALA A 290 -4.75 -5.46 7.26
C ALA A 290 -3.25 -5.59 7.62
N PRO A 291 -2.77 -6.78 8.02
CA PRO A 291 -1.34 -6.99 8.22
C PRO A 291 -0.58 -7.02 6.89
N PHE A 292 0.73 -6.77 6.96
CA PHE A 292 1.62 -6.96 5.82
C PHE A 292 1.64 -8.44 5.38
N ASP A 293 1.57 -8.70 4.07
CA ASP A 293 1.44 -7.75 3.00
C ASP A 293 0.18 -8.06 2.17
N ALA A 294 -0.57 -7.05 1.77
CA ALA A 294 -1.76 -7.21 0.95
C ALA A 294 -2.04 -5.95 0.12
N CYS A 295 -2.11 -6.12 -1.20
CA CYS A 295 -2.61 -5.14 -2.16
C CYS A 295 -3.73 -5.78 -2.98
N ALA A 296 -4.88 -5.16 -3.07
CA ALA A 296 -5.93 -5.53 -3.99
C ALA A 296 -5.67 -4.86 -5.34
N LEU A 297 -5.50 -5.68 -6.38
CA LEU A 297 -5.43 -5.26 -7.77
C LEU A 297 -6.76 -5.62 -8.43
N VAL A 298 -7.44 -4.62 -8.98
CA VAL A 298 -8.76 -4.77 -9.60
C VAL A 298 -8.69 -4.37 -11.07
N TYR A 299 -9.36 -5.13 -11.92
CA TYR A 299 -9.55 -4.86 -13.35
C TYR A 299 -11.04 -4.69 -13.66
N ARG A 300 -11.36 -3.69 -14.47
CA ARG A 300 -12.71 -3.52 -15.06
C ARG A 300 -13.11 -4.72 -15.91
N ASN A 301 -12.18 -5.23 -16.72
CA ASN A 301 -12.31 -6.43 -17.51
C ASN A 301 -11.20 -7.43 -17.16
N PRO A 302 -11.43 -8.31 -16.16
CA PRO A 302 -10.42 -9.26 -15.70
C PRO A 302 -10.03 -10.29 -16.76
N HIS A 303 -10.83 -10.49 -17.80
CA HIS A 303 -10.50 -11.41 -18.90
C HIS A 303 -9.21 -11.01 -19.61
N LEU A 304 -8.96 -9.69 -19.75
CA LEU A 304 -7.71 -9.19 -20.34
C LEU A 304 -6.48 -9.52 -19.49
N ALA A 305 -6.64 -9.51 -18.16
CA ALA A 305 -5.58 -9.93 -17.25
C ALA A 305 -5.34 -11.44 -17.34
N LYS A 306 -6.41 -12.24 -17.40
CA LYS A 306 -6.31 -13.70 -17.61
C LYS A 306 -5.56 -14.03 -18.90
N GLU A 307 -5.91 -13.40 -20.02
CA GLU A 307 -5.19 -13.58 -21.30
C GLU A 307 -3.69 -13.26 -21.22
N THR A 308 -3.31 -12.28 -20.41
CA THR A 308 -1.92 -11.81 -20.30
C THR A 308 -1.10 -12.64 -19.31
N HIS A 309 -1.68 -13.03 -18.17
CA HIS A 309 -0.92 -13.59 -17.04
C HIS A 309 -1.01 -15.11 -16.94
N THR A 310 -1.99 -15.77 -17.57
CA THR A 310 -2.10 -17.24 -17.49
C THR A 310 -0.82 -17.90 -17.97
N GLN A 311 -0.23 -18.73 -17.09
CA GLN A 311 0.98 -19.45 -17.38
C GLN A 311 0.64 -20.83 -17.97
N HIS A 312 1.16 -21.10 -19.17
CA HIS A 312 0.95 -22.36 -19.87
C HIS A 312 2.10 -23.32 -19.60
N ALA A 313 1.84 -24.35 -18.80
CA ALA A 313 2.75 -25.47 -18.58
C ALA A 313 1.95 -26.77 -18.47
N SER A 314 2.50 -27.89 -18.91
CA SER A 314 1.78 -29.17 -18.95
C SER A 314 1.21 -29.61 -17.58
N TYR A 315 1.90 -29.31 -16.48
CA TYR A 315 1.44 -29.62 -15.12
C TYR A 315 0.35 -28.66 -14.61
N LEU A 316 0.11 -27.53 -15.30
CA LEU A 316 -0.95 -26.58 -14.98
C LEU A 316 -2.22 -26.79 -15.82
N GLU A 317 -2.19 -27.62 -16.85
CA GLU A 317 -3.33 -27.84 -17.76
C GLU A 317 -4.60 -28.30 -17.03
N THR A 318 -4.44 -29.04 -15.93
CA THR A 318 -5.56 -29.50 -15.11
C THR A 318 -6.20 -28.39 -14.25
N LEU A 319 -5.53 -27.24 -14.13
CA LEU A 319 -6.00 -26.07 -13.36
C LEU A 319 -6.70 -25.03 -14.27
N HIS A 320 -6.61 -25.19 -15.59
CA HIS A 320 -7.22 -24.30 -16.58
C HIS A 320 -8.67 -24.71 -16.87
N ASP A 321 -9.53 -24.51 -15.87
CA ASP A 321 -10.97 -24.57 -16.01
C ASP A 321 -11.58 -23.16 -16.02
N ASP A 322 -12.92 -23.06 -16.05
CA ASP A 322 -13.65 -21.77 -16.01
C ASP A 322 -13.66 -21.13 -14.62
N SER A 323 -13.01 -21.75 -13.62
CA SER A 323 -12.97 -21.23 -12.25
C SER A 323 -11.98 -20.06 -12.12
N TRP A 324 -12.17 -19.28 -11.06
CA TRP A 324 -11.34 -18.13 -10.76
C TRP A 324 -10.05 -18.54 -10.07
N SER A 325 -8.97 -18.72 -10.83
CA SER A 325 -7.65 -19.03 -10.28
C SER A 325 -6.80 -17.75 -10.17
N PRO A 326 -6.45 -17.29 -8.96
CA PRO A 326 -5.72 -16.03 -8.75
C PRO A 326 -4.40 -15.90 -9.51
N SER A 327 -3.72 -17.00 -9.80
CA SER A 327 -2.49 -17.01 -10.61
C SER A 327 -2.68 -16.54 -12.05
N ASP A 328 -3.92 -16.47 -12.53
CA ASP A 328 -4.24 -15.99 -13.89
C ASP A 328 -4.36 -14.45 -13.99
N TYR A 329 -4.31 -13.72 -12.86
CA TYR A 329 -4.64 -12.29 -12.85
C TYR A 329 -3.48 -11.38 -12.43
N ALA A 330 -2.28 -11.93 -12.16
CA ALA A 330 -1.08 -11.17 -11.85
C ALA A 330 0.18 -11.97 -12.19
N ILE A 331 1.36 -11.35 -12.15
CA ILE A 331 2.65 -11.97 -12.51
C ILE A 331 3.19 -12.96 -11.48
N HIS A 332 2.36 -13.51 -10.61
CA HIS A 332 2.72 -14.53 -9.63
C HIS A 332 2.10 -15.89 -9.98
N LEU A 333 2.69 -16.97 -9.52
CA LEU A 333 2.10 -18.32 -9.53
C LEU A 333 1.82 -18.77 -8.08
N THR A 334 2.89 -19.03 -7.33
CA THR A 334 2.76 -19.40 -5.91
C THR A 334 2.50 -18.15 -5.09
N ARG A 335 1.41 -18.18 -4.30
CA ARG A 335 1.02 -17.07 -3.45
C ARG A 335 0.38 -17.53 -2.14
N ARG A 336 0.58 -16.72 -1.10
CA ARG A 336 -0.19 -16.78 0.13
C ARG A 336 -1.59 -16.18 -0.09
N VAL A 337 -2.59 -16.62 0.65
CA VAL A 337 -3.95 -16.02 0.65
C VAL A 337 -3.95 -14.70 1.44
N ARG A 338 -3.38 -13.65 0.85
CA ARG A 338 -3.04 -12.37 1.49
C ARG A 338 -4.26 -11.55 1.89
N GLY A 339 -5.34 -11.68 1.13
CA GLY A 339 -6.58 -10.96 1.39
C GLY A 339 -7.47 -11.63 2.44
N LEU A 340 -7.14 -12.84 2.89
CA LEU A 340 -7.98 -13.58 3.83
C LEU A 340 -8.06 -12.93 5.22
N PRO A 341 -6.97 -12.42 5.83
CA PRO A 341 -7.05 -11.65 7.07
C PRO A 341 -7.90 -10.38 6.93
N PHE A 342 -7.82 -9.71 5.80
CA PHE A 342 -8.64 -8.54 5.48
C PHE A 342 -10.12 -8.89 5.37
N TRP A 343 -10.46 -9.95 4.62
CA TRP A 343 -11.83 -10.44 4.53
C TRP A 343 -12.41 -10.78 5.90
N PHE A 344 -11.65 -11.47 6.75
CA PHE A 344 -12.10 -11.83 8.10
C PHE A 344 -12.42 -10.59 8.94
N SER A 345 -11.53 -9.60 8.91
CA SER A 345 -11.73 -8.35 9.63
C SER A 345 -12.96 -7.58 9.10
N LEU A 346 -13.15 -7.51 7.77
CA LEU A 346 -14.35 -6.92 7.16
C LEU A 346 -15.63 -7.65 7.57
N ALA A 347 -15.62 -8.98 7.55
CA ALA A 347 -16.77 -9.79 7.90
C ALA A 347 -17.11 -9.69 9.40
N ALA A 348 -16.10 -9.53 10.26
CA ALA A 348 -16.29 -9.46 11.70
C ALA A 348 -16.72 -8.06 12.18
N HIS A 349 -16.12 -6.99 11.63
CA HIS A 349 -16.39 -5.61 12.07
C HIS A 349 -17.51 -4.93 11.28
N GLY A 350 -17.72 -5.35 10.02
CA GLY A 350 -18.58 -4.67 9.06
C GLY A 350 -17.94 -3.42 8.46
N THR A 351 -18.46 -3.00 7.32
CA THR A 351 -17.90 -1.88 6.53
C THR A 351 -18.08 -0.51 7.17
N ASP A 352 -19.11 -0.34 8.04
CA ASP A 352 -19.33 0.90 8.79
C ASP A 352 -18.20 1.18 9.78
N ALA A 353 -17.58 0.15 10.36
CA ALA A 353 -16.43 0.30 11.24
C ALA A 353 -15.22 0.83 10.46
N TYR A 354 -14.99 0.32 9.26
CA TYR A 354 -13.94 0.80 8.36
C TYR A 354 -14.17 2.27 7.95
N SER A 355 -15.41 2.61 7.56
CA SER A 355 -15.77 4.00 7.24
C SER A 355 -15.44 4.95 8.42
N LYS A 356 -15.84 4.60 9.63
CA LYS A 356 -15.56 5.40 10.83
C LYS A 356 -14.06 5.54 11.11
N ALA A 357 -13.29 4.47 10.97
CA ALA A 357 -11.85 4.49 11.22
C ALA A 357 -11.10 5.34 10.18
N VAL A 358 -11.50 5.31 8.91
CA VAL A 358 -10.94 6.16 7.86
C VAL A 358 -11.32 7.63 8.08
N GLU A 359 -12.58 7.92 8.42
CA GLU A 359 -13.02 9.29 8.78
C GLU A 359 -12.25 9.86 9.97
N GLU A 360 -11.88 9.03 10.94
CA GLU A 360 -11.06 9.46 12.08
C GLU A 360 -9.67 9.91 11.65
N GLY A 361 -9.00 9.19 10.74
CA GLY A 361 -7.72 9.62 10.18
C GLY A 361 -7.82 10.98 9.46
N ILE A 362 -8.92 11.19 8.71
CA ILE A 362 -9.19 12.47 8.03
C ILE A 362 -9.43 13.59 9.06
N ARG A 363 -10.18 13.31 10.11
CA ARG A 363 -10.44 14.26 11.21
C ARG A 363 -9.14 14.66 11.89
N LEU A 364 -8.31 13.69 12.26
CA LEU A 364 -7.00 13.93 12.89
C LEU A 364 -6.10 14.81 12.00
N ALA A 365 -6.06 14.56 10.70
CA ALA A 365 -5.30 15.37 9.76
C ALA A 365 -5.77 16.83 9.77
N LYS A 366 -7.08 17.08 9.68
CA LYS A 366 -7.66 18.43 9.70
C LYS A 366 -7.45 19.16 11.03
N ASP A 367 -7.57 18.45 12.15
CA ASP A 367 -7.36 19.06 13.46
C ASP A 367 -5.87 19.33 13.72
N SER A 368 -4.97 18.44 13.27
CA SER A 368 -3.52 18.68 13.31
C SER A 368 -3.10 19.86 12.45
N ALA A 369 -3.68 20.03 11.27
CA ALA A 369 -3.41 21.17 10.40
C ALA A 369 -3.73 22.51 11.10
N LYS A 370 -4.82 22.58 11.88
CA LYS A 370 -5.16 23.77 12.68
C LYS A 370 -4.11 24.07 13.75
N LEU A 371 -3.60 23.04 14.45
CA LEU A 371 -2.53 23.21 15.44
C LEU A 371 -1.24 23.69 14.79
N ILE A 372 -0.87 23.11 13.67
CA ILE A 372 0.33 23.48 12.90
C ILE A 372 0.20 24.93 12.40
N ALA A 373 -0.94 25.32 11.85
CA ALA A 373 -1.18 26.69 11.36
C ALA A 373 -1.15 27.73 12.50
N ALA A 374 -1.53 27.34 13.71
CA ALA A 374 -1.47 28.21 14.90
C ALA A 374 -0.07 28.27 15.53
N HIS A 375 0.83 27.35 15.19
CA HIS A 375 2.16 27.28 15.80
C HIS A 375 3.09 28.35 15.20
N PRO A 376 3.81 29.16 16.04
CA PRO A 376 4.56 30.32 15.57
C PRO A 376 5.72 29.97 14.60
N ASN A 377 6.26 28.79 14.75
CA ASN A 377 7.45 28.33 14.03
C ASN A 377 7.16 27.38 12.88
N LEU A 378 5.91 26.97 12.70
CA LEU A 378 5.52 26.03 11.63
C LEU A 378 4.80 26.75 10.50
N GLU A 379 4.78 26.11 9.35
CA GLU A 379 4.04 26.57 8.19
C GLU A 379 3.43 25.36 7.48
N LEU A 380 2.11 25.38 7.34
CA LEU A 380 1.38 24.33 6.64
C LEU A 380 1.65 24.43 5.15
N VAL A 381 2.04 23.31 4.50
CA VAL A 381 2.26 23.28 3.05
C VAL A 381 0.92 23.47 2.32
N ARG A 382 -0.13 22.79 2.79
CA ARG A 382 -1.51 22.93 2.31
C ARG A 382 -2.50 22.32 3.29
N GLU A 383 -3.76 22.67 3.14
CA GLU A 383 -4.84 22.00 3.86
C GLU A 383 -4.94 20.52 3.45
N PRO A 384 -5.07 19.58 4.41
CA PRO A 384 -5.16 18.16 4.10
C PRO A 384 -6.51 17.80 3.47
N GLU A 385 -6.47 17.02 2.41
CA GLU A 385 -7.67 16.46 1.79
C GLU A 385 -8.00 15.07 2.38
N LEU A 386 -6.98 14.25 2.58
CA LEU A 386 -7.06 12.93 3.18
C LEU A 386 -6.42 12.93 4.57
N SER A 387 -5.70 11.89 4.92
CA SER A 387 -5.11 11.70 6.24
C SER A 387 -3.63 12.09 6.35
N ILE A 388 -3.10 12.88 5.38
CA ILE A 388 -1.71 13.36 5.42
C ILE A 388 -1.69 14.87 5.63
N VAL A 389 -0.87 15.31 6.57
CA VAL A 389 -0.56 16.73 6.83
C VAL A 389 0.91 16.97 6.57
N ALA A 390 1.23 17.90 5.67
CA ALA A 390 2.60 18.28 5.35
C ALA A 390 2.86 19.72 5.80
N PHE A 391 4.02 19.94 6.42
CA PHE A 391 4.41 21.23 6.97
C PHE A 391 5.92 21.42 6.99
N THR A 392 6.35 22.66 7.16
CA THR A 392 7.75 23.04 7.31
C THR A 392 8.02 23.65 8.67
N ARG A 393 9.27 23.60 9.11
CA ARG A 393 9.78 24.29 10.30
C ARG A 393 10.62 25.49 9.84
N LYS A 394 10.16 26.70 10.12
CA LYS A 394 10.81 27.95 9.73
C LYS A 394 12.26 28.02 10.20
N GLY A 395 13.14 28.36 9.28
CA GLY A 395 14.57 28.57 9.56
C GLY A 395 15.42 27.30 9.73
N TRP A 396 14.84 26.11 9.57
CA TRP A 396 15.60 24.88 9.64
C TRP A 396 16.29 24.51 8.33
N SER A 397 17.54 24.07 8.43
CA SER A 397 18.27 23.41 7.36
C SER A 397 17.85 21.93 7.24
N PRO A 398 18.10 21.27 6.09
CA PRO A 398 17.82 19.84 5.94
C PRO A 398 18.45 18.95 7.01
N ALA A 399 19.64 19.30 7.52
CA ALA A 399 20.32 18.58 8.59
C ALA A 399 19.52 18.64 9.91
N GLN A 400 18.97 19.81 10.26
CA GLN A 400 18.16 19.96 11.48
C GLN A 400 16.85 19.16 11.45
N TYR A 401 16.25 18.99 10.28
CA TYR A 401 15.09 18.08 10.13
C TYR A 401 15.46 16.63 10.45
N GLN A 402 16.63 16.17 10.00
CA GLN A 402 17.12 14.81 10.27
C GLN A 402 17.51 14.64 11.74
N GLU A 403 18.28 15.58 12.31
CA GLU A 403 18.68 15.58 13.72
C GLU A 403 17.47 15.54 14.65
N TRP A 404 16.42 16.31 14.36
CA TRP A 404 15.19 16.28 15.13
C TRP A 404 14.47 14.92 15.02
N SER A 405 14.34 14.37 13.82
CA SER A 405 13.71 13.07 13.59
C SER A 405 14.42 11.94 14.35
N ASP A 406 15.76 11.95 14.32
CA ASP A 406 16.57 10.95 15.01
C ASP A 406 16.43 11.09 16.54
N ALA A 407 16.48 12.30 17.07
CA ALA A 407 16.29 12.57 18.49
C ALA A 407 14.86 12.19 18.96
N LEU A 408 13.84 12.43 18.13
CA LEU A 408 12.46 12.10 18.43
C LEU A 408 12.27 10.57 18.60
N LEU A 409 12.93 9.79 17.73
CA LEU A 409 12.90 8.32 17.82
C LEU A 409 13.73 7.83 19.03
N GLU A 410 14.92 8.40 19.26
CA GLU A 410 15.77 8.04 20.41
C GLU A 410 15.06 8.29 21.76
N MET A 411 14.30 9.37 21.85
CA MET A 411 13.46 9.68 23.03
C MET A 411 12.17 8.87 23.07
N GLN A 412 11.89 8.01 22.10
CA GLN A 412 10.65 7.23 21.96
C GLN A 412 9.36 8.10 21.94
N ILE A 413 9.49 9.34 21.47
CA ILE A 413 8.35 10.26 21.34
C ILE A 413 7.56 9.98 20.06
N GLY A 414 8.25 9.74 18.93
CA GLY A 414 7.61 9.48 17.65
C GLY A 414 8.60 9.09 16.56
N PHE A 415 8.08 8.66 15.40
CA PHE A 415 8.88 8.40 14.21
C PHE A 415 8.32 9.19 13.02
N ILE A 416 9.02 10.27 12.66
CA ILE A 416 8.63 11.23 11.61
C ILE A 416 9.87 11.61 10.79
N PRO A 417 10.32 10.78 9.85
CA PRO A 417 11.44 11.12 8.98
C PRO A 417 11.09 12.28 8.04
N PRO A 418 12.06 13.17 7.76
CA PRO A 418 11.86 14.24 6.79
C PRO A 418 11.63 13.70 5.39
N SER A 419 10.89 14.46 4.59
CA SER A 419 10.65 14.20 3.17
C SER A 419 10.98 15.45 2.36
N LYS A 420 10.70 15.42 1.05
CA LYS A 420 10.89 16.57 0.15
C LYS A 420 9.65 16.83 -0.65
N HIS A 421 9.36 18.14 -0.85
CA HIS A 421 8.34 18.59 -1.79
C HIS A 421 8.87 19.87 -2.49
N ALA A 422 8.74 19.95 -3.81
CA ALA A 422 9.26 21.05 -4.63
C ALA A 422 10.76 21.41 -4.33
N GLY A 423 11.58 20.42 -4.01
CA GLY A 423 12.99 20.57 -3.66
C GLY A 423 13.28 20.96 -2.21
N GLU A 424 12.26 21.37 -1.44
CA GLU A 424 12.37 21.78 -0.04
C GLU A 424 12.14 20.61 0.92
N SER A 425 12.80 20.64 2.09
CA SER A 425 12.55 19.67 3.16
C SER A 425 11.23 19.95 3.86
N ILE A 426 10.45 18.90 4.06
CA ILE A 426 9.17 18.96 4.77
C ILE A 426 9.11 17.87 5.85
N LEU A 427 8.27 18.09 6.85
CA LEU A 427 7.75 17.07 7.75
C LEU A 427 6.34 16.71 7.31
N ARG A 428 5.92 15.49 7.62
CA ARG A 428 4.55 15.07 7.37
C ARG A 428 4.07 14.05 8.39
N PHE A 429 2.80 14.13 8.71
CA PHE A 429 2.09 13.14 9.51
C PHE A 429 1.17 12.34 8.61
N ALA A 430 1.20 11.02 8.74
CA ALA A 430 0.29 10.10 8.05
C ALA A 430 -0.63 9.42 9.08
N PHE A 431 -1.86 9.88 9.16
CA PHE A 431 -2.86 9.38 10.13
C PHE A 431 -3.63 8.19 9.54
N VAL A 432 -3.02 7.01 9.65
CA VAL A 432 -3.65 5.73 9.22
C VAL A 432 -3.86 4.78 10.40
N ASN A 433 -3.41 5.16 11.59
CA ASN A 433 -3.64 4.41 12.82
C ASN A 433 -4.81 5.01 13.60
N PRO A 434 -5.92 4.28 13.81
CA PRO A 434 -7.07 4.79 14.53
C PRO A 434 -6.80 5.06 16.05
N TRP A 435 -5.69 4.58 16.58
CA TRP A 435 -5.30 4.80 17.98
C TRP A 435 -4.49 6.08 18.19
N THR A 436 -4.03 6.71 17.12
CA THR A 436 -3.39 8.04 17.21
C THR A 436 -4.38 9.05 17.76
N SER A 437 -3.95 9.84 18.74
CA SER A 437 -4.75 10.88 19.39
C SER A 437 -4.21 12.28 19.14
N MET A 438 -5.02 13.31 19.43
CA MET A 438 -4.54 14.70 19.39
C MET A 438 -3.49 15.00 20.46
N ASP A 439 -3.50 14.26 21.57
CA ASP A 439 -2.45 14.37 22.61
C ASP A 439 -1.11 13.86 22.09
N ASP A 440 -1.10 12.78 21.28
CA ASP A 440 0.10 12.31 20.61
C ASP A 440 0.65 13.36 19.63
N VAL A 441 -0.23 14.01 18.89
CA VAL A 441 0.15 15.09 17.96
C VAL A 441 0.74 16.27 18.74
N GLN A 442 0.09 16.71 19.83
CA GLN A 442 0.57 17.83 20.66
C GLN A 442 1.94 17.51 21.26
N MET A 443 2.13 16.29 21.80
CA MET A 443 3.42 15.83 22.35
C MET A 443 4.55 15.96 21.31
N ILE A 444 4.29 15.62 20.05
CA ILE A 444 5.27 15.75 18.97
C ILE A 444 5.50 17.22 18.63
N LEU A 445 4.44 18.02 18.49
CA LEU A 445 4.54 19.45 18.14
C LEU A 445 5.26 20.27 19.21
N ASP A 446 5.16 19.90 20.49
CA ASP A 446 5.84 20.54 21.62
C ASP A 446 7.39 20.41 21.53
N THR A 447 7.91 19.55 20.65
CA THR A 447 9.33 19.37 20.40
C THR A 447 9.86 20.25 19.25
N LEU A 448 8.98 20.98 18.53
CA LEU A 448 9.28 21.81 17.36
C LEU A 448 9.29 23.31 17.72
#